data_f7e532697d20b604587cdaa95f1dec08
#
_entry.id   f7e532697d20b604587cdaa95f1dec08
#
_cell.length_a   1.000
_cell.length_b   1.000
_cell.length_c   1.000
_cell.angle_alpha   90.00
_cell.angle_beta   90.00
_cell.angle_gamma   90.00
#
_symmetry.space_group_name_H-M   'P 1'
#
loop_
_entity.id
_entity.type
_entity.pdbx_description
1 polymer ?
#
loop_
_entity_poly.entity_id
_entity_poly.type
_entity_poly.pdbx_seq_one_letter_code
_entity_poly.pdbx_strand_id
1 'polypeptide(L)'
;MADLLKKNDLHGYQEYSVNFIIEHPVAAVLLDCGLGKTVTSLTAINDLMFDYFDIHRVLVICPLRVGNVWANEIQHWEHLHLLQYSVAVGSESERLSALKAQADIYIINRENVQWLIEKSGIPFDFDMVVVDELSSFKNYQSKRFKALMKARPKVKRVVGLTGT
;
A
#
# COMPACT_ATOMS: atom_id res chain seq x y z
N MET A 1 -18.56 21.18 -7.37
CA MET A 1 -17.80 19.97 -7.00
C MET A 1 -17.19 19.34 -8.24
N ALA A 2 -15.92 19.01 -8.17
CA ALA A 2 -15.32 18.24 -9.26
C ALA A 2 -15.92 16.84 -9.28
N ASP A 3 -16.25 16.34 -10.47
CA ASP A 3 -16.73 14.98 -10.62
C ASP A 3 -15.63 13.99 -10.26
N LEU A 4 -16.00 12.94 -9.49
CA LEU A 4 -15.06 11.89 -9.14
C LEU A 4 -14.76 11.01 -10.36
N LEU A 5 -13.52 10.56 -10.46
CA LEU A 5 -13.15 9.57 -11.45
C LEU A 5 -13.80 8.22 -11.08
N LYS A 6 -14.17 7.45 -12.09
CA LYS A 6 -14.83 6.16 -11.92
C LYS A 6 -13.93 5.02 -12.36
N LYS A 7 -14.22 3.81 -11.87
CA LYS A 7 -13.45 2.62 -12.24
C LYS A 7 -13.32 2.46 -13.75
N ASN A 8 -14.37 2.79 -14.50
CA ASN A 8 -14.36 2.71 -15.97
C ASN A 8 -13.42 3.72 -16.64
N ASP A 9 -12.94 4.72 -15.90
CA ASP A 9 -11.97 5.69 -16.41
C ASP A 9 -10.53 5.15 -16.37
N LEU A 10 -10.32 3.96 -15.83
CA LEU A 10 -9.01 3.30 -15.86
C LEU A 10 -8.64 2.95 -17.30
N HIS A 11 -7.39 3.17 -17.66
CA HIS A 11 -6.85 2.76 -18.96
C HIS A 11 -6.68 1.24 -19.01
N GLY A 12 -6.64 0.69 -20.24
CA GLY A 12 -6.50 -0.76 -20.43
C GLY A 12 -5.27 -1.36 -19.74
N TYR A 13 -4.13 -0.67 -19.75
CA TYR A 13 -2.92 -1.14 -19.09
C TYR A 13 -3.06 -1.12 -17.56
N GLN A 14 -3.87 -0.22 -17.03
CA GLN A 14 -4.16 -0.18 -15.60
C GLN A 14 -5.06 -1.34 -15.18
N GLU A 15 -6.10 -1.62 -15.95
CA GLU A 15 -6.96 -2.79 -15.72
C GLU A 15 -6.18 -4.10 -15.80
N TYR A 16 -5.27 -4.21 -16.77
CA TYR A 16 -4.39 -5.36 -16.89
C TYR A 16 -3.55 -5.54 -15.61
N SER A 17 -2.97 -4.45 -15.12
CA SER A 17 -2.15 -4.47 -13.91
C SER A 17 -2.97 -4.81 -12.67
N VAL A 18 -4.21 -4.32 -12.57
CA VAL A 18 -5.12 -4.70 -11.48
C VAL A 18 -5.34 -6.20 -11.47
N ASN A 19 -5.67 -6.78 -12.62
CA ASN A 19 -5.92 -8.21 -12.74
C ASN A 19 -4.65 -9.03 -12.45
N PHE A 20 -3.50 -8.53 -12.89
CA PHE A 20 -2.21 -9.17 -12.61
C PHE A 20 -1.95 -9.26 -11.09
N ILE A 21 -2.20 -8.17 -10.36
CA ILE A 21 -2.04 -8.16 -8.90
C ILE A 21 -3.00 -9.17 -8.25
N ILE A 22 -4.24 -9.20 -8.69
CA ILE A 22 -5.25 -10.10 -8.13
C ILE A 22 -4.85 -11.57 -8.35
N GLU A 23 -4.33 -11.89 -9.52
CA GLU A 23 -3.96 -13.26 -9.89
C GLU A 23 -2.62 -13.72 -9.28
N HIS A 24 -1.78 -12.79 -8.85
CA HIS A 24 -0.42 -13.11 -8.37
C HIS A 24 -0.22 -12.60 -6.94
N PRO A 25 -0.19 -13.50 -5.94
CA PRO A 25 0.05 -13.10 -4.55
C PRO A 25 1.37 -12.36 -4.33
N VAL A 26 2.36 -12.62 -5.17
CA VAL A 26 3.61 -11.87 -5.18
C VAL A 26 3.75 -11.25 -6.56
N ALA A 27 3.67 -9.93 -6.63
CA ALA A 27 3.66 -9.22 -7.91
C ALA A 27 4.58 -7.99 -7.86
N ALA A 28 5.21 -7.70 -8.98
CA ALA A 28 5.92 -6.45 -9.21
C ALA A 28 5.26 -5.73 -10.39
N VAL A 29 4.92 -4.47 -10.19
CA VAL A 29 4.26 -3.66 -11.21
C VAL A 29 5.20 -2.55 -11.65
N LEU A 30 5.54 -2.58 -12.93
CA LEU A 30 6.45 -1.63 -13.56
C LEU A 30 5.62 -0.66 -14.40
N LEU A 31 5.40 0.53 -13.87
CA LEU A 31 4.72 1.61 -14.58
C LEU A 31 5.53 2.88 -14.41
N ASP A 32 5.67 3.62 -15.49
CA ASP A 32 6.36 4.91 -15.45
C ASP A 32 5.64 5.88 -14.51
N CYS A 33 6.37 6.87 -14.03
CA CYS A 33 5.81 7.95 -13.23
C CYS A 33 4.61 8.58 -13.95
N GLY A 34 3.52 8.76 -13.20
CA GLY A 34 2.31 9.37 -13.76
C GLY A 34 1.36 8.41 -14.46
N LEU A 35 1.67 7.12 -14.53
CA LEU A 35 0.79 6.12 -15.16
C LEU A 35 -0.20 5.46 -14.19
N GLY A 36 -0.37 6.03 -13.01
CA GLY A 36 -1.43 5.58 -12.10
C GLY A 36 -1.13 4.32 -11.31
N LYS A 37 0.11 4.12 -10.87
CA LYS A 37 0.48 3.00 -10.00
C LYS A 37 -0.38 2.94 -8.73
N THR A 38 -0.64 4.10 -8.16
CA THR A 38 -1.39 4.22 -6.91
C THR A 38 -2.83 3.77 -7.08
N VAL A 39 -3.55 4.31 -8.08
CA VAL A 39 -4.95 3.92 -8.32
C VAL A 39 -5.06 2.45 -8.74
N THR A 40 -4.10 1.95 -9.51
CA THR A 40 -4.05 0.55 -9.91
C THR A 40 -3.97 -0.36 -8.69
N SER A 41 -3.06 -0.05 -7.77
CA SER A 41 -2.89 -0.85 -6.55
C SER A 41 -4.10 -0.74 -5.64
N LEU A 42 -4.65 0.45 -5.47
CA LEU A 42 -5.83 0.68 -4.65
C LEU A 42 -7.06 -0.04 -5.21
N THR A 43 -7.20 -0.09 -6.53
CA THR A 43 -8.29 -0.82 -7.18
C THR A 43 -8.17 -2.33 -6.93
N ALA A 44 -6.95 -2.86 -7.05
CA ALA A 44 -6.70 -4.28 -6.73
C ALA A 44 -7.01 -4.58 -5.25
N ILE A 45 -6.59 -3.70 -4.34
CA ILE A 45 -6.89 -3.82 -2.91
C ILE A 45 -8.40 -3.83 -2.68
N ASN A 46 -9.10 -2.90 -3.29
CA ASN A 46 -10.56 -2.78 -3.16
C ASN A 46 -11.26 -4.07 -3.62
N ASP A 47 -10.88 -4.59 -4.77
CA ASP A 47 -11.46 -5.81 -5.32
C ASP A 47 -11.14 -7.03 -4.44
N LEU A 48 -9.88 -7.15 -3.98
CA LEU A 48 -9.47 -8.25 -3.11
C LEU A 48 -10.17 -8.22 -1.76
N MET A 49 -10.45 -7.03 -1.25
CA MET A 49 -11.07 -6.86 0.06
C MET A 49 -12.58 -7.04 0.01
N PHE A 50 -13.24 -6.40 -0.93
CA PHE A 50 -14.71 -6.29 -0.95
C PHE A 50 -15.40 -7.23 -1.95
N ASP A 51 -14.71 -7.66 -3.01
CA ASP A 51 -15.28 -8.60 -3.98
C ASP A 51 -14.84 -10.05 -3.72
N TYR A 52 -13.55 -10.25 -3.41
CA TYR A 52 -12.99 -11.59 -3.20
C TYR A 52 -12.88 -11.98 -1.74
N PHE A 53 -13.00 -11.04 -0.81
CA PHE A 53 -12.85 -11.26 0.64
C PHE A 53 -11.54 -11.96 1.00
N ASP A 54 -10.47 -11.66 0.24
CA ASP A 54 -9.18 -12.32 0.36
C ASP A 54 -8.23 -11.64 1.35
N ILE A 55 -8.38 -10.34 1.56
CA ILE A 55 -7.53 -9.55 2.46
C ILE A 55 -8.38 -8.67 3.37
N HIS A 56 -7.83 -8.30 4.52
CA HIS A 56 -8.52 -7.47 5.52
C HIS A 56 -7.73 -6.23 5.93
N ARG A 57 -6.40 -6.33 5.99
CA ARG A 57 -5.54 -5.22 6.42
C ARG A 57 -4.33 -5.12 5.51
N VAL A 58 -4.09 -3.90 5.02
CA VAL A 58 -3.03 -3.61 4.06
C VAL A 58 -2.07 -2.59 4.67
N LEU A 59 -0.77 -2.86 4.53
CA LEU A 59 0.27 -1.89 4.85
C LEU A 59 0.88 -1.37 3.55
N VAL A 60 0.85 -0.07 3.36
CA VAL A 60 1.51 0.61 2.25
C VAL A 60 2.78 1.27 2.79
N ILE A 61 3.92 0.87 2.26
CA ILE A 61 5.23 1.41 2.60
C ILE A 61 5.67 2.30 1.43
N CYS A 62 5.85 3.59 1.69
CA CYS A 62 6.15 4.56 0.63
C CYS A 62 7.15 5.61 1.10
N PRO A 63 7.74 6.39 0.18
CA PRO A 63 8.49 7.58 0.59
C PRO A 63 7.59 8.57 1.32
N LEU A 64 8.13 9.28 2.29
CA LEU A 64 7.37 10.24 3.11
C LEU A 64 6.58 11.23 2.25
N ARG A 65 7.17 11.70 1.16
CA ARG A 65 6.57 12.70 0.28
C ARG A 65 5.30 12.24 -0.45
N VAL A 66 5.06 10.93 -0.56
CA VAL A 66 3.92 10.41 -1.31
C VAL A 66 2.82 9.80 -0.43
N GLY A 67 2.96 9.88 0.89
CA GLY A 67 1.92 9.38 1.80
C GLY A 67 0.57 10.01 1.56
N ASN A 68 0.54 11.32 1.35
CA ASN A 68 -0.69 12.05 1.05
C ASN A 68 -1.23 11.75 -0.35
N VAL A 69 -0.37 11.36 -1.29
CA VAL A 69 -0.82 10.96 -2.64
C VAL A 69 -1.72 9.74 -2.55
N TRP A 70 -1.37 8.74 -1.74
CA TRP A 70 -2.20 7.56 -1.51
C TRP A 70 -3.57 7.94 -0.93
N ALA A 71 -3.57 8.79 0.10
CA ALA A 71 -4.81 9.24 0.72
C ALA A 71 -5.68 10.02 -0.27
N ASN A 72 -5.09 10.91 -1.04
CA ASN A 72 -5.82 11.72 -2.02
C ASN A 72 -6.44 10.87 -3.13
N GLU A 73 -5.73 9.84 -3.61
CA GLU A 73 -6.27 8.95 -4.64
C GLU A 73 -7.52 8.23 -4.15
N ILE A 74 -7.53 7.78 -2.90
CA ILE A 74 -8.72 7.14 -2.32
C ILE A 74 -9.93 8.08 -2.38
N GLN A 75 -9.70 9.37 -2.15
CA GLN A 75 -10.78 10.37 -2.16
C GLN A 75 -11.22 10.77 -3.56
N HIS A 76 -10.36 10.65 -4.57
CA HIS A 76 -10.64 11.11 -5.93
C HIS A 76 -11.33 10.08 -6.83
N TRP A 77 -11.35 8.82 -6.43
CA TRP A 77 -11.97 7.76 -7.22
C TRP A 77 -13.24 7.26 -6.56
N GLU A 78 -14.35 7.29 -7.27
CA GLU A 78 -15.65 6.90 -6.76
C GLU A 78 -15.68 5.47 -6.23
N HIS A 79 -15.07 4.53 -6.96
CA HIS A 79 -15.09 3.11 -6.59
C HIS A 79 -14.26 2.79 -5.34
N LEU A 80 -13.43 3.72 -4.86
CA LEU A 80 -12.59 3.53 -3.69
C LEU A 80 -13.21 4.07 -2.39
N HIS A 81 -14.44 4.55 -2.43
CA HIS A 81 -15.05 5.26 -1.31
C HIS A 81 -15.26 4.40 -0.05
N LEU A 82 -15.28 3.07 -0.19
CA LEU A 82 -15.42 2.17 0.97
C LEU A 82 -14.11 1.96 1.72
N LEU A 83 -12.98 2.25 1.08
CA LEU A 83 -11.67 2.07 1.70
C LEU A 83 -11.43 3.12 2.78
N GLN A 84 -11.17 2.65 3.99
CA GLN A 84 -10.75 3.51 5.10
C GLN A 84 -9.23 3.42 5.24
N TYR A 85 -8.58 4.56 5.43
CA TYR A 85 -7.14 4.63 5.51
C TYR A 85 -6.68 5.40 6.74
N SER A 86 -5.45 5.10 7.18
CA SER A 86 -4.80 5.80 8.29
C SER A 86 -3.35 6.06 7.91
N VAL A 87 -2.92 7.32 8.01
CA VAL A 87 -1.55 7.73 7.65
C VAL A 87 -0.70 7.77 8.91
N ALA A 88 0.24 6.83 9.03
CA ALA A 88 1.09 6.66 10.21
C ALA A 88 2.46 7.32 9.97
N VAL A 89 2.48 8.65 10.00
CA VAL A 89 3.70 9.45 9.83
C VAL A 89 3.79 10.49 10.96
N GLY A 90 4.97 11.10 11.12
CA GLY A 90 5.19 12.11 12.14
C GLY A 90 5.88 11.55 13.37
N SER A 91 5.54 12.06 14.55
CA SER A 91 6.11 11.62 15.81
C SER A 91 5.72 10.17 16.14
N GLU A 92 6.45 9.56 17.05
CA GLU A 92 6.12 8.20 17.49
C GLU A 92 4.70 8.11 18.03
N SER A 93 4.29 9.10 18.83
CA SER A 93 2.93 9.18 19.37
C SER A 93 1.87 9.25 18.26
N GLU A 94 2.11 10.07 17.25
CA GLU A 94 1.21 10.21 16.11
C GLU A 94 1.13 8.91 15.31
N ARG A 95 2.28 8.25 15.09
CA ARG A 95 2.32 6.98 14.37
C ARG A 95 1.57 5.87 15.13
N LEU A 96 1.78 5.78 16.45
CA LEU A 96 1.09 4.80 17.26
C LEU A 96 -0.41 5.00 17.25
N SER A 97 -0.86 6.25 17.36
CA SER A 97 -2.28 6.60 17.30
C SER A 97 -2.88 6.17 15.96
N ALA A 98 -2.18 6.46 14.85
CA ALA A 98 -2.64 6.10 13.52
C ALA A 98 -2.70 4.59 13.31
N LEU A 99 -1.72 3.84 13.83
CA LEU A 99 -1.68 2.39 13.70
C LEU A 99 -2.72 1.67 14.56
N LYS A 100 -3.17 2.29 15.64
CA LYS A 100 -4.23 1.76 16.50
C LYS A 100 -5.62 2.12 16.00
N ALA A 101 -5.73 3.07 15.08
CA ALA A 101 -7.02 3.45 14.49
C ALA A 101 -7.59 2.30 13.64
N GLN A 102 -8.91 2.23 13.58
CA GLN A 102 -9.60 1.25 12.74
C GLN A 102 -9.57 1.69 11.29
N ALA A 103 -8.86 0.96 10.46
CA ALA A 103 -8.74 1.25 9.03
C ALA A 103 -8.48 -0.02 8.23
N ASP A 104 -8.65 0.06 6.92
CA ASP A 104 -8.35 -1.02 5.98
C ASP A 104 -6.91 -0.94 5.48
N ILE A 105 -6.43 0.29 5.26
CA ILE A 105 -5.11 0.57 4.72
C ILE A 105 -4.36 1.46 5.71
N TYR A 106 -3.13 1.04 6.03
CA TYR A 106 -2.22 1.84 6.85
C TYR A 106 -1.04 2.26 5.99
N ILE A 107 -0.77 3.55 5.96
CA ILE A 107 0.27 4.14 5.12
C ILE A 107 1.41 4.60 6.02
N ILE A 108 2.59 4.04 5.82
CA ILE A 108 3.77 4.37 6.61
C ILE A 108 4.93 4.75 5.69
N ASN A 109 5.76 5.69 6.12
CA ASN A 109 6.96 6.01 5.37
C ASN A 109 8.04 4.95 5.63
N ARG A 110 8.82 4.65 4.59
CA ARG A 110 9.81 3.56 4.61
C ARG A 110 10.83 3.68 5.74
N GLU A 111 11.13 4.89 6.20
CA GLU A 111 12.08 5.13 7.28
C GLU A 111 11.61 4.55 8.61
N ASN A 112 10.33 4.32 8.79
CA ASN A 112 9.74 3.83 10.03
C ASN A 112 9.36 2.34 10.00
N VAL A 113 9.69 1.61 8.94
CA VAL A 113 9.36 0.18 8.82
C VAL A 113 10.06 -0.64 9.90
N GLN A 114 11.34 -0.41 10.12
CA GLN A 114 12.10 -1.12 11.16
C GLN A 114 11.50 -0.86 12.53
N TRP A 115 11.18 0.42 12.81
CA TRP A 115 10.53 0.79 14.07
C TRP A 115 9.20 0.07 14.25
N LEU A 116 8.37 0.02 13.20
CA LEU A 116 7.07 -0.66 13.25
C LEU A 116 7.22 -2.12 13.65
N ILE A 117 8.15 -2.82 13.04
CA ILE A 117 8.31 -4.26 13.21
C ILE A 117 9.02 -4.59 14.53
N GLU A 118 10.04 -3.82 14.91
CA GLU A 118 10.93 -4.18 16.01
C GLU A 118 10.63 -3.43 17.32
N LYS A 119 10.05 -2.24 17.26
CA LYS A 119 9.97 -1.34 18.45
C LYS A 119 8.58 -0.82 18.78
N SER A 120 7.65 -0.81 17.81
CA SER A 120 6.35 -0.18 18.00
C SER A 120 5.46 -0.89 19.02
N GLY A 121 5.65 -2.18 19.21
CA GLY A 121 4.73 -3.01 20.00
C GLY A 121 3.42 -3.31 19.27
N ILE A 122 3.21 -2.79 18.08
CA ILE A 122 2.03 -3.07 17.26
C ILE A 122 2.21 -4.45 16.61
N PRO A 123 1.24 -5.38 16.76
CA PRO A 123 1.33 -6.65 16.06
C PRO A 123 1.39 -6.44 14.54
N PHE A 124 2.30 -7.15 13.87
CA PHE A 124 2.39 -7.10 12.41
C PHE A 124 1.31 -8.02 11.85
N ASP A 125 0.12 -7.47 11.72
CA ASP A 125 -1.13 -8.15 11.41
C ASP A 125 -1.67 -7.70 10.06
N PHE A 126 -0.78 -7.56 9.09
CA PHE A 126 -1.12 -7.14 7.74
C PHE A 126 -1.05 -8.34 6.82
N ASP A 127 -2.15 -8.64 6.13
CA ASP A 127 -2.19 -9.75 5.19
C ASP A 127 -1.74 -9.37 3.78
N MET A 128 -1.62 -8.07 3.51
CA MET A 128 -1.03 -7.56 2.27
C MET A 128 -0.08 -6.40 2.55
N VAL A 129 1.06 -6.40 1.87
CA VAL A 129 2.04 -5.29 1.94
C VAL A 129 2.28 -4.79 0.52
N VAL A 130 2.19 -3.48 0.35
CA VAL A 130 2.53 -2.79 -0.89
C VAL A 130 3.77 -1.94 -0.62
N VAL A 131 4.82 -2.16 -1.41
CA VAL A 131 6.05 -1.38 -1.32
C VAL A 131 6.10 -0.43 -2.51
N ASP A 132 5.85 0.85 -2.26
CA ASP A 132 5.94 1.89 -3.28
C ASP A 132 7.41 2.31 -3.41
N GLU A 133 7.86 2.46 -4.65
CA GLU A 133 9.27 2.64 -5.00
C GLU A 133 10.13 1.47 -4.49
N LEU A 134 9.85 0.28 -5.01
CA LEU A 134 10.56 -0.96 -4.64
C LEU A 134 12.07 -0.80 -4.74
N SER A 135 12.57 0.01 -5.66
CA SER A 135 13.98 0.28 -5.83
C SER A 135 14.67 0.80 -4.56
N SER A 136 13.92 1.46 -3.67
CA SER A 136 14.46 1.95 -2.40
C SER A 136 14.80 0.82 -1.42
N PHE A 137 14.34 -0.40 -1.69
CA PHE A 137 14.63 -1.60 -0.90
C PHE A 137 15.66 -2.51 -1.56
N LYS A 138 16.32 -2.08 -2.62
CA LYS A 138 17.31 -2.89 -3.32
C LYS A 138 18.52 -3.27 -2.46
N ASN A 139 18.85 -2.45 -1.49
CA ASN A 139 19.94 -2.76 -0.59
C ASN A 139 19.47 -3.79 0.46
N TYR A 140 19.71 -5.06 0.15
CA TYR A 140 19.34 -6.17 1.04
C TYR A 140 20.06 -6.13 2.40
N GLN A 141 21.11 -5.33 2.52
CA GLN A 141 21.82 -5.12 3.80
C GLN A 141 21.17 -4.05 4.65
N SER A 142 20.22 -3.29 4.10
CA SER A 142 19.54 -2.25 4.87
C SER A 142 18.75 -2.85 6.03
N LYS A 143 18.67 -2.11 7.13
CA LYS A 143 17.90 -2.54 8.29
C LYS A 143 16.40 -2.66 7.96
N ARG A 144 15.89 -1.80 7.07
CA ARG A 144 14.49 -1.83 6.61
C ARG A 144 14.18 -3.13 5.90
N PHE A 145 15.04 -3.52 4.96
CA PHE A 145 14.87 -4.75 4.20
C PHE A 145 14.87 -5.97 5.13
N LYS A 146 15.86 -6.03 6.02
CA LYS A 146 15.97 -7.14 6.98
C LYS A 146 14.75 -7.24 7.89
N ALA A 147 14.25 -6.10 8.39
CA ALA A 147 13.07 -6.07 9.23
C ALA A 147 11.84 -6.58 8.46
N LEU A 148 11.65 -6.11 7.22
CA LEU A 148 10.55 -6.54 6.39
C LEU A 148 10.61 -8.04 6.09
N MET A 149 11.80 -8.58 5.85
CA MET A 149 11.98 -10.01 5.60
C MET A 149 11.62 -10.87 6.81
N LYS A 150 11.84 -10.37 8.02
CA LYS A 150 11.41 -11.06 9.24
C LYS A 150 9.88 -11.16 9.33
N ALA A 151 9.18 -10.13 8.88
CA ALA A 151 7.72 -10.09 8.91
C ALA A 151 7.09 -10.83 7.71
N ARG A 152 7.86 -11.10 6.65
CA ARG A 152 7.37 -11.65 5.38
C ARG A 152 6.54 -12.92 5.53
N PRO A 153 6.89 -13.91 6.39
CA PRO A 153 6.10 -15.12 6.52
C PRO A 153 4.65 -14.90 6.99
N LYS A 154 4.38 -13.75 7.61
CA LYS A 154 3.03 -13.41 8.09
C LYS A 154 2.15 -12.78 7.01
N VAL A 155 2.73 -12.45 5.87
CA VAL A 155 2.06 -11.68 4.82
C VAL A 155 1.61 -12.62 3.70
N LYS A 156 0.33 -12.53 3.36
CA LYS A 156 -0.27 -13.35 2.31
C LYS A 156 0.06 -12.84 0.92
N ARG A 157 0.06 -11.51 0.75
CA ARG A 157 0.31 -10.86 -0.55
C ARG A 157 1.35 -9.75 -0.44
N VAL A 158 2.22 -9.68 -1.42
CA VAL A 158 3.23 -8.60 -1.51
C VAL A 158 3.22 -8.02 -2.92
N VAL A 159 3.10 -6.71 -3.01
CA VAL A 159 3.17 -5.98 -4.29
C VAL A 159 4.29 -4.96 -4.20
N GLY A 160 5.21 -5.02 -5.15
CA GLY A 160 6.24 -4.00 -5.33
C GLY A 160 5.88 -3.11 -6.50
N LEU A 161 5.93 -1.80 -6.29
CA LEU A 161 5.68 -0.81 -7.33
C LEU A 161 6.98 -0.09 -7.63
N THR A 162 7.28 0.07 -8.91
CA THR A 162 8.48 0.82 -9.30
C THR A 162 8.24 1.53 -10.63
N GLY A 163 8.85 2.70 -10.74
CA GLY A 163 9.02 3.38 -12.02
C GLY A 163 10.35 2.98 -12.63
N THR A 164 10.48 3.16 -13.89
CA THR A 164 11.76 2.92 -14.57
C THR A 164 12.73 4.04 -14.31
#